data_f78f381c1078d86bbc20adaa8406af40
#
_entry.id   f78f381c1078d86bbc20adaa8406af40
#
_cell.length_a   1.000
_cell.length_b   1.000
_cell.length_c   1.000
_cell.angle_alpha   90.00
_cell.angle_beta   90.00
_cell.angle_gamma   90.00
#
_symmetry.space_group_name_H-M   'P 1'
#
loop_
_entity.id
_entity.type
_entity.pdbx_description
1 polymer ?
#
loop_
_entity_poly.entity_id
_entity_poly.type
_entity_poly.pdbx_seq_one_letter_code
_entity_poly.pdbx_strand_id
1 'polypeptide(L)'
;MAKEKFERTKPHVNIGTIGHVDHGKTTLTAAITMAMAKKLGGEIRHYDEIDNAPEEKARGITINTAHVEYQTEKRHYAHVDCPGHADYIKNMITGAAQMDGAILVIAATDGPMAQTYEHVLLARQVGVPAIVVFMNKCDQLDDPELQELVEMEIRELLNKYDFPGDDTPIVKGSALKAVEALEGGCGIDDPAIKCIYELMDAVDSFIPEPKRDVDLPFLMPIEDVFSIEGRGTVVTGRVERGAIKVGDDVEIVGIKPTAKTTVTGVEMFRKLLDQGVAGDNIGCLLRGTKKEEVERGQVLAKPGSVTPHTKFKGEIYVLSKEEGGRHKPFFSNYRPQFYFRTTDVTGTITLKEGVEMVMPGDNTTISVELICPIAMEKGLRFAIREGGHTVASGRVSEIIE
;
A
#
# COMPACT_ATOMS: atom_id res chain seq x y z
N MET A 1 7.93 24.07 20.95
CA MET A 1 6.79 23.42 21.64
C MET A 1 7.12 21.94 21.81
N ALA A 2 6.78 21.31 22.94
CA ALA A 2 6.93 19.86 23.09
C ALA A 2 5.95 19.19 22.11
N LYS A 3 6.41 18.15 21.39
CA LYS A 3 5.50 17.35 20.54
C LYS A 3 4.49 16.62 21.42
N GLU A 4 3.26 16.51 20.93
CA GLU A 4 2.24 15.74 21.57
C GLU A 4 2.60 14.25 21.56
N LYS A 5 2.08 13.52 22.55
CA LYS A 5 2.23 12.08 22.66
C LYS A 5 1.01 11.42 22.03
N PHE A 6 1.24 10.39 21.21
CA PHE A 6 0.16 9.60 20.63
C PHE A 6 -0.44 8.67 21.69
N GLU A 7 -1.76 8.73 21.87
CA GLU A 7 -2.49 7.84 22.77
C GLU A 7 -3.29 6.80 21.97
N ARG A 8 -3.05 5.51 22.25
CA ARG A 8 -3.77 4.40 21.61
C ARG A 8 -5.09 4.15 22.32
N THR A 9 -6.15 4.80 21.87
CA THR A 9 -7.49 4.65 22.46
C THR A 9 -8.40 3.72 21.66
N LYS A 10 -8.04 3.41 20.40
CA LYS A 10 -8.83 2.60 19.47
C LYS A 10 -7.94 1.62 18.71
N PRO A 11 -8.49 0.50 18.19
CA PRO A 11 -7.77 -0.36 17.25
C PRO A 11 -7.26 0.45 16.04
N HIS A 12 -6.01 0.19 15.64
CA HIS A 12 -5.37 0.85 14.52
C HIS A 12 -5.45 -0.01 13.25
N VAL A 13 -5.94 0.57 12.15
CA VAL A 13 -6.11 -0.10 10.86
C VAL A 13 -5.52 0.75 9.75
N ASN A 14 -4.73 0.14 8.88
CA ASN A 14 -4.19 0.79 7.70
C ASN A 14 -5.12 0.52 6.51
N ILE A 15 -5.66 1.55 5.91
CA ILE A 15 -6.44 1.44 4.68
C ILE A 15 -5.85 2.35 3.61
N GLY A 16 -6.30 2.21 2.38
CA GLY A 16 -5.90 3.15 1.34
C GLY A 16 -6.85 3.14 0.17
N THR A 17 -6.75 4.18 -0.64
CA THR A 17 -7.48 4.34 -1.89
C THR A 17 -6.69 3.76 -3.05
N ILE A 18 -7.34 2.90 -3.85
CA ILE A 18 -6.83 2.31 -5.09
C ILE A 18 -7.85 2.53 -6.21
N GLY A 19 -7.42 2.44 -7.46
CA GLY A 19 -8.29 2.60 -8.63
C GLY A 19 -7.63 3.43 -9.74
N HIS A 20 -8.33 3.60 -10.84
CA HIS A 20 -7.83 4.28 -12.04
C HIS A 20 -7.48 5.77 -11.78
N VAL A 21 -6.62 6.35 -12.63
CA VAL A 21 -6.37 7.80 -12.65
C VAL A 21 -7.70 8.53 -12.91
N ASP A 22 -7.87 9.72 -12.34
CA ASP A 22 -9.06 10.58 -12.48
C ASP A 22 -10.39 10.01 -11.93
N HIS A 23 -10.39 8.86 -11.28
CA HIS A 23 -11.59 8.33 -10.60
C HIS A 23 -11.89 9.03 -9.26
N GLY A 24 -11.02 9.95 -8.80
CA GLY A 24 -11.25 10.82 -7.65
C GLY A 24 -10.79 10.25 -6.31
N LYS A 25 -9.72 9.43 -6.29
CA LYS A 25 -9.12 8.86 -5.06
C LYS A 25 -8.73 9.92 -4.05
N THR A 26 -7.89 10.87 -4.45
CA THR A 26 -7.39 11.96 -3.59
C THR A 26 -8.52 12.87 -3.13
N THR A 27 -9.50 13.15 -4.00
CA THR A 27 -10.72 13.90 -3.63
C THR A 27 -11.52 13.17 -2.57
N LEU A 28 -11.66 11.84 -2.69
CA LEU A 28 -12.33 11.02 -1.68
C LEU A 28 -11.55 11.01 -0.36
N THR A 29 -10.23 10.89 -0.41
CA THR A 29 -9.38 10.95 0.77
C THR A 29 -9.54 12.29 1.51
N ALA A 30 -9.57 13.42 0.78
CA ALA A 30 -9.86 14.72 1.36
C ALA A 30 -11.27 14.78 1.98
N ALA A 31 -12.30 14.30 1.26
CA ALA A 31 -13.68 14.25 1.78
C ALA A 31 -13.78 13.44 3.08
N ILE A 32 -13.11 12.30 3.18
CA ILE A 32 -13.08 11.47 4.38
C ILE A 32 -12.45 12.23 5.56
N THR A 33 -11.25 12.82 5.38
CA THR A 33 -10.57 13.55 6.45
C THR A 33 -11.41 14.70 6.96
N MET A 34 -12.02 15.48 6.06
CA MET A 34 -12.89 16.61 6.40
C MET A 34 -14.16 16.16 7.12
N ALA A 35 -14.84 15.11 6.63
CA ALA A 35 -16.08 14.60 7.24
C ALA A 35 -15.83 14.01 8.64
N MET A 36 -14.76 13.24 8.80
CA MET A 36 -14.39 12.66 10.11
C MET A 36 -13.95 13.73 11.09
N ALA A 37 -13.14 14.71 10.65
CA ALA A 37 -12.76 15.84 11.49
C ALA A 37 -13.97 16.67 11.96
N LYS A 38 -14.98 16.84 11.07
CA LYS A 38 -16.22 17.53 11.41
C LYS A 38 -17.04 16.79 12.48
N LYS A 39 -17.10 15.45 12.40
CA LYS A 39 -17.90 14.60 13.30
C LYS A 39 -17.21 14.38 14.65
N LEU A 40 -15.90 14.14 14.66
CA LEU A 40 -15.15 13.64 15.84
C LEU A 40 -13.96 14.52 16.22
N GLY A 41 -13.69 15.58 15.48
CA GLY A 41 -12.47 16.36 15.59
C GLY A 41 -11.30 15.64 14.90
N GLY A 42 -10.18 16.35 14.75
CA GLY A 42 -8.98 15.85 14.11
C GLY A 42 -8.40 16.84 13.10
N GLU A 43 -7.37 16.41 12.39
CA GLU A 43 -6.70 17.23 11.38
C GLU A 43 -7.47 17.14 10.05
N ILE A 44 -7.81 18.29 9.47
CA ILE A 44 -8.39 18.37 8.12
C ILE A 44 -7.23 18.38 7.13
N ARG A 45 -7.34 17.60 6.06
CA ARG A 45 -6.43 17.63 4.92
C ARG A 45 -7.20 17.97 3.66
N HIS A 46 -6.82 19.08 3.05
CA HIS A 46 -7.35 19.49 1.75
C HIS A 46 -6.62 18.76 0.61
N TYR A 47 -7.23 18.74 -0.56
CA TYR A 47 -6.66 18.10 -1.75
C TYR A 47 -5.20 18.52 -2.02
N ASP A 48 -4.93 19.84 -2.00
CA ASP A 48 -3.60 20.42 -2.27
C ASP A 48 -2.55 20.11 -1.19
N GLU A 49 -2.97 19.62 -0.03
CA GLU A 49 -2.08 19.20 1.06
C GLU A 49 -1.74 17.72 0.96
N ILE A 50 -2.61 16.91 0.34
CA ILE A 50 -2.39 15.50 0.06
C ILE A 50 -1.45 15.37 -1.13
N ASP A 51 -1.80 15.92 -2.30
CA ASP A 51 -0.95 16.01 -3.48
C ASP A 51 -0.07 17.28 -3.40
N ASN A 52 1.00 17.20 -2.61
CA ASN A 52 1.77 18.39 -2.22
C ASN A 52 3.02 18.63 -3.09
N ALA A 53 3.53 17.63 -3.80
CA ALA A 53 4.73 17.78 -4.62
C ALA A 53 4.48 18.74 -5.81
N PRO A 54 5.46 19.58 -6.19
CA PRO A 54 5.31 20.51 -7.32
C PRO A 54 4.90 19.82 -8.63
N GLU A 55 5.40 18.60 -8.86
CA GLU A 55 5.07 17.81 -10.05
C GLU A 55 3.63 17.27 -10.01
N GLU A 56 3.13 16.89 -8.84
CA GLU A 56 1.74 16.45 -8.62
C GLU A 56 0.77 17.58 -8.93
N LYS A 57 1.06 18.77 -8.39
CA LYS A 57 0.26 20.00 -8.64
C LYS A 57 0.29 20.43 -10.12
N ALA A 58 1.44 20.29 -10.77
CA ALA A 58 1.59 20.67 -12.18
C ALA A 58 0.86 19.72 -13.13
N ARG A 59 0.77 18.43 -12.77
CA ARG A 59 0.14 17.38 -13.61
C ARG A 59 -1.28 17.05 -13.19
N GLY A 60 -1.72 17.45 -11.99
CA GLY A 60 -3.02 17.10 -11.42
C GLY A 60 -3.18 15.59 -11.12
N ILE A 61 -2.08 14.87 -10.87
CA ILE A 61 -2.08 13.44 -10.59
C ILE A 61 -1.21 13.12 -9.39
N THR A 62 -1.62 12.16 -8.57
CA THR A 62 -0.81 11.64 -7.46
C THR A 62 0.37 10.82 -7.99
N ILE A 63 1.57 11.15 -7.56
CA ILE A 63 2.82 10.47 -7.92
C ILE A 63 3.33 9.61 -6.77
N ASN A 64 3.41 10.20 -5.57
CA ASN A 64 3.86 9.53 -4.36
C ASN A 64 2.67 9.11 -3.50
N THR A 65 2.88 8.11 -2.67
CA THR A 65 1.89 7.76 -1.65
C THR A 65 1.82 8.86 -0.59
N ALA A 66 0.61 9.34 -0.29
CA ALA A 66 0.39 10.27 0.80
C ALA A 66 -0.24 9.53 2.00
N HIS A 67 0.18 9.89 3.22
CA HIS A 67 -0.34 9.30 4.43
C HIS A 67 -1.12 10.35 5.22
N VAL A 68 -2.37 10.06 5.52
CA VAL A 68 -3.22 10.88 6.38
C VAL A 68 -3.79 10.05 7.52
N GLU A 69 -4.15 10.70 8.65
CA GLU A 69 -4.79 10.04 9.78
C GLU A 69 -6.19 10.60 10.00
N TYR A 70 -7.10 9.75 10.42
CA TYR A 70 -8.43 10.11 10.93
C TYR A 70 -8.98 8.98 11.79
N GLN A 71 -10.14 9.21 12.40
CA GLN A 71 -10.78 8.21 13.24
C GLN A 71 -12.29 8.16 13.00
N THR A 72 -12.84 6.96 13.19
CA THR A 72 -14.28 6.76 13.40
C THR A 72 -14.57 6.59 14.90
N GLU A 73 -15.80 6.32 15.25
CA GLU A 73 -16.13 5.99 16.66
C GLU A 73 -15.45 4.70 17.10
N LYS A 74 -15.22 3.76 16.16
CA LYS A 74 -14.72 2.40 16.44
C LYS A 74 -13.22 2.27 16.29
N ARG A 75 -12.60 2.95 15.31
CA ARG A 75 -11.21 2.69 14.87
C ARG A 75 -10.43 3.97 14.60
N HIS A 76 -9.11 3.86 14.72
CA HIS A 76 -8.15 4.84 14.22
C HIS A 76 -7.55 4.35 12.91
N TYR A 77 -7.54 5.20 11.89
CA TYR A 77 -7.09 4.87 10.55
C TYR A 77 -5.82 5.63 10.16
N ALA A 78 -4.82 4.89 9.67
CA ALA A 78 -3.81 5.43 8.78
C ALA A 78 -4.28 5.18 7.35
N HIS A 79 -4.40 6.20 6.54
CA HIS A 79 -4.88 6.11 5.18
C HIS A 79 -3.77 6.44 4.20
N VAL A 80 -3.53 5.54 3.25
CA VAL A 80 -2.53 5.67 2.19
C VAL A 80 -3.26 6.03 0.89
N ASP A 81 -3.08 7.24 0.42
CA ASP A 81 -3.56 7.63 -0.92
C ASP A 81 -2.57 7.15 -1.96
N CYS A 82 -3.00 6.26 -2.86
CA CYS A 82 -2.14 5.63 -3.85
C CYS A 82 -2.26 6.32 -5.22
N PRO A 83 -1.15 6.44 -5.97
CA PRO A 83 -1.20 6.92 -7.35
C PRO A 83 -2.05 6.00 -8.22
N GLY A 84 -2.76 6.59 -9.19
CA GLY A 84 -3.60 5.86 -10.14
C GLY A 84 -2.92 5.60 -11.48
N HIS A 85 -1.87 6.33 -11.83
CA HIS A 85 -1.23 6.26 -13.14
C HIS A 85 -0.24 5.09 -13.24
N ALA A 86 -0.22 4.41 -14.39
CA ALA A 86 0.62 3.23 -14.63
C ALA A 86 2.12 3.47 -14.42
N ASP A 87 2.63 4.67 -14.68
CA ASP A 87 4.05 5.00 -14.48
C ASP A 87 4.47 4.96 -13.00
N TYR A 88 3.52 5.08 -12.06
CA TYR A 88 3.77 5.13 -10.61
C TYR A 88 3.33 3.86 -9.88
N ILE A 89 3.12 2.78 -10.61
CA ILE A 89 2.66 1.50 -10.08
C ILE A 89 3.57 0.95 -8.97
N LYS A 90 4.86 1.27 -9.00
CA LYS A 90 5.82 0.94 -7.92
C LYS A 90 5.40 1.54 -6.58
N ASN A 91 4.98 2.80 -6.60
CA ASN A 91 4.51 3.48 -5.39
C ASN A 91 3.16 2.92 -4.95
N MET A 92 2.29 2.57 -5.90
CA MET A 92 1.03 1.87 -5.61
C MET A 92 1.27 0.51 -4.93
N ILE A 93 2.18 -0.32 -5.44
CA ILE A 93 2.53 -1.62 -4.83
C ILE A 93 3.04 -1.43 -3.41
N THR A 94 3.94 -0.45 -3.19
CA THR A 94 4.47 -0.13 -1.87
C THR A 94 3.37 0.31 -0.91
N GLY A 95 2.47 1.17 -1.36
CA GLY A 95 1.32 1.61 -0.56
C GLY A 95 0.37 0.46 -0.25
N ALA A 96 0.00 -0.33 -1.26
CA ALA A 96 -0.92 -1.46 -1.08
C ALA A 96 -0.37 -2.53 -0.13
N ALA A 97 0.94 -2.78 -0.12
CA ALA A 97 1.57 -3.72 0.80
C ALA A 97 1.43 -3.33 2.29
N GLN A 98 1.09 -2.08 2.57
CA GLN A 98 0.88 -1.58 3.92
C GLN A 98 -0.56 -1.70 4.40
N MET A 99 -1.52 -1.97 3.50
CA MET A 99 -2.94 -1.91 3.79
C MET A 99 -3.45 -3.17 4.49
N ASP A 100 -4.30 -2.98 5.48
CA ASP A 100 -5.13 -4.01 6.12
C ASP A 100 -6.49 -4.14 5.43
N GLY A 101 -6.81 -3.22 4.54
CA GLY A 101 -7.96 -3.18 3.66
C GLY A 101 -7.85 -2.04 2.66
N ALA A 102 -8.59 -2.08 1.57
CA ALA A 102 -8.57 -1.03 0.55
C ALA A 102 -9.97 -0.49 0.24
N ILE A 103 -10.01 0.77 -0.19
CA ILE A 103 -11.17 1.40 -0.79
C ILE A 103 -10.90 1.49 -2.30
N LEU A 104 -11.64 0.72 -3.08
CA LEU A 104 -11.57 0.77 -4.54
C LEU A 104 -12.48 1.88 -5.05
N VAL A 105 -11.90 2.90 -5.68
CA VAL A 105 -12.62 4.05 -6.20
C VAL A 105 -12.82 3.89 -7.71
N ILE A 106 -14.08 3.88 -8.14
CA ILE A 106 -14.48 3.74 -9.54
C ILE A 106 -15.46 4.86 -9.90
N ALA A 107 -15.17 5.58 -10.98
CA ALA A 107 -16.12 6.57 -11.48
C ALA A 107 -17.31 5.86 -12.14
N ALA A 108 -18.53 6.23 -11.76
CA ALA A 108 -19.76 5.66 -12.34
C ALA A 108 -19.87 5.90 -13.84
N THR A 109 -19.29 7.00 -14.34
CA THR A 109 -19.25 7.36 -15.76
C THR A 109 -18.39 6.46 -16.63
N ASP A 110 -17.33 5.86 -16.04
CA ASP A 110 -16.27 5.17 -16.78
C ASP A 110 -16.28 3.66 -16.52
N GLY A 111 -16.81 3.23 -15.37
CA GLY A 111 -16.72 1.83 -14.91
C GLY A 111 -15.31 1.39 -14.59
N PRO A 112 -15.07 0.06 -14.48
CA PRO A 112 -13.74 -0.52 -14.29
C PRO A 112 -12.85 -0.31 -15.51
N MET A 113 -11.70 0.34 -15.35
CA MET A 113 -10.72 0.62 -16.41
C MET A 113 -9.42 -0.16 -16.21
N ALA A 114 -8.47 -0.07 -17.15
CA ALA A 114 -7.25 -0.89 -17.18
C ALA A 114 -6.46 -0.88 -15.85
N GLN A 115 -6.23 0.31 -15.25
CA GLN A 115 -5.53 0.35 -13.97
C GLN A 115 -6.41 -0.15 -12.80
N THR A 116 -7.74 -0.13 -12.91
CA THR A 116 -8.63 -0.74 -11.92
C THR A 116 -8.35 -2.23 -11.80
N TYR A 117 -8.29 -2.93 -12.95
CA TYR A 117 -7.94 -4.37 -13.00
C TYR A 117 -6.55 -4.64 -12.43
N GLU A 118 -5.56 -3.84 -12.81
CA GLU A 118 -4.20 -3.99 -12.31
C GLU A 118 -4.10 -3.75 -10.79
N HIS A 119 -4.79 -2.73 -10.28
CA HIS A 119 -4.77 -2.41 -8.85
C HIS A 119 -5.44 -3.49 -8.00
N VAL A 120 -6.57 -4.06 -8.44
CA VAL A 120 -7.23 -5.15 -7.74
C VAL A 120 -6.35 -6.41 -7.74
N LEU A 121 -5.75 -6.75 -8.88
CA LEU A 121 -4.79 -7.84 -8.99
C LEU A 121 -3.61 -7.66 -8.03
N LEU A 122 -2.98 -6.48 -8.04
CA LEU A 122 -1.83 -6.18 -7.18
C LEU A 122 -2.22 -6.19 -5.69
N ALA A 123 -3.37 -5.64 -5.33
CA ALA A 123 -3.89 -5.70 -3.96
C ALA A 123 -4.02 -7.16 -3.49
N ARG A 124 -4.53 -8.05 -4.36
CA ARG A 124 -4.60 -9.48 -4.06
C ARG A 124 -3.22 -10.11 -3.86
N GLN A 125 -2.27 -9.77 -4.74
CA GLN A 125 -0.90 -10.31 -4.69
C GLN A 125 -0.12 -9.88 -3.45
N VAL A 126 -0.22 -8.60 -3.05
CA VAL A 126 0.45 -8.12 -1.83
C VAL A 126 -0.28 -8.57 -0.55
N GLY A 127 -1.49 -9.12 -0.69
CA GLY A 127 -2.23 -9.75 0.40
C GLY A 127 -3.20 -8.83 1.14
N VAL A 128 -3.73 -7.79 0.49
CA VAL A 128 -4.86 -7.01 1.02
C VAL A 128 -6.03 -7.96 1.27
N PRO A 129 -6.54 -8.07 2.51
CA PRO A 129 -7.51 -9.12 2.84
C PRO A 129 -8.95 -8.79 2.39
N ALA A 130 -9.32 -7.50 2.32
CA ALA A 130 -10.67 -7.08 1.98
C ALA A 130 -10.67 -5.73 1.26
N ILE A 131 -11.66 -5.54 0.39
CA ILE A 131 -11.89 -4.31 -0.38
C ILE A 131 -13.33 -3.85 -0.11
N VAL A 132 -13.51 -2.53 0.07
CA VAL A 132 -14.81 -1.84 0.03
C VAL A 132 -14.80 -0.96 -1.20
N VAL A 133 -15.92 -0.81 -1.89
CA VAL A 133 -15.99 -0.01 -3.12
C VAL A 133 -16.69 1.32 -2.88
N PHE A 134 -16.12 2.38 -3.42
CA PHE A 134 -16.80 3.66 -3.57
C PHE A 134 -17.04 3.97 -5.05
N MET A 135 -18.30 3.87 -5.49
CA MET A 135 -18.72 4.29 -6.82
C MET A 135 -18.89 5.80 -6.83
N ASN A 136 -17.89 6.49 -7.35
CA ASN A 136 -17.77 7.94 -7.35
C ASN A 136 -18.41 8.58 -8.57
N LYS A 137 -18.60 9.90 -8.55
CA LYS A 137 -19.18 10.71 -9.64
C LYS A 137 -20.61 10.31 -10.03
N CYS A 138 -21.39 9.75 -9.10
CA CYS A 138 -22.77 9.38 -9.37
C CYS A 138 -23.66 10.59 -9.69
N ASP A 139 -23.23 11.79 -9.32
CA ASP A 139 -23.85 13.07 -9.71
C ASP A 139 -23.75 13.40 -11.21
N GLN A 140 -22.91 12.70 -11.96
CA GLN A 140 -22.72 12.86 -13.40
C GLN A 140 -23.41 11.76 -14.21
N LEU A 141 -24.03 10.78 -13.55
CA LEU A 141 -24.71 9.65 -14.18
C LEU A 141 -26.11 9.49 -13.59
N ASP A 142 -27.10 10.15 -14.21
CA ASP A 142 -28.48 10.17 -13.74
C ASP A 142 -29.29 8.91 -14.09
N ASP A 143 -28.73 8.00 -14.91
CA ASP A 143 -29.38 6.77 -15.32
C ASP A 143 -29.13 5.62 -14.32
N PRO A 144 -30.17 5.18 -13.58
CA PRO A 144 -30.03 4.10 -12.61
C PRO A 144 -29.64 2.76 -13.23
N GLU A 145 -30.09 2.44 -14.47
CA GLU A 145 -29.79 1.18 -15.14
C GLU A 145 -28.29 1.11 -15.49
N LEU A 146 -27.69 2.23 -15.90
CA LEU A 146 -26.24 2.30 -16.14
C LEU A 146 -25.45 2.17 -14.83
N GLN A 147 -25.93 2.75 -13.74
CA GLN A 147 -25.29 2.56 -12.43
C GLN A 147 -25.33 1.11 -11.97
N GLU A 148 -26.43 0.39 -12.20
CA GLU A 148 -26.56 -1.04 -11.90
C GLU A 148 -25.61 -1.87 -12.75
N LEU A 149 -25.47 -1.55 -14.04
CA LEU A 149 -24.52 -2.22 -14.93
C LEU A 149 -23.08 -2.08 -14.44
N VAL A 150 -22.65 -0.87 -14.08
CA VAL A 150 -21.32 -0.60 -13.53
C VAL A 150 -21.12 -1.38 -12.22
N GLU A 151 -22.14 -1.46 -11.37
CA GLU A 151 -22.08 -2.26 -10.14
C GLU A 151 -21.86 -3.76 -10.43
N MET A 152 -22.54 -4.30 -11.45
CA MET A 152 -22.33 -5.69 -11.87
C MET A 152 -20.91 -5.93 -12.36
N GLU A 153 -20.38 -5.04 -13.21
CA GLU A 153 -19.01 -5.13 -13.70
C GLU A 153 -17.97 -5.09 -12.55
N ILE A 154 -18.21 -4.26 -11.53
CA ILE A 154 -17.37 -4.19 -10.33
C ILE A 154 -17.38 -5.53 -9.58
N ARG A 155 -18.55 -6.14 -9.38
CA ARG A 155 -18.68 -7.43 -8.71
C ARG A 155 -17.99 -8.55 -9.48
N GLU A 156 -18.13 -8.58 -10.81
CA GLU A 156 -17.43 -9.52 -11.67
C GLU A 156 -15.91 -9.34 -11.60
N LEU A 157 -15.42 -8.10 -11.61
CA LEU A 157 -14.00 -7.80 -11.44
C LEU A 157 -13.46 -8.35 -10.11
N LEU A 158 -14.15 -8.11 -9.00
CA LEU A 158 -13.73 -8.56 -7.67
C LEU A 158 -13.73 -10.09 -7.60
N ASN A 159 -14.78 -10.74 -8.08
CA ASN A 159 -14.88 -12.22 -8.13
C ASN A 159 -13.74 -12.81 -8.98
N LYS A 160 -13.40 -12.19 -10.11
CA LYS A 160 -12.30 -12.64 -10.98
C LYS A 160 -10.95 -12.70 -10.24
N TYR A 161 -10.72 -11.84 -9.27
CA TYR A 161 -9.46 -11.77 -8.49
C TYR A 161 -9.60 -12.31 -7.07
N ASP A 162 -10.55 -13.22 -6.83
CA ASP A 162 -10.78 -13.91 -5.55
C ASP A 162 -11.14 -12.99 -4.37
N PHE A 163 -11.73 -11.85 -4.64
CA PHE A 163 -12.43 -11.06 -3.62
C PHE A 163 -13.92 -11.41 -3.65
N PRO A 164 -14.63 -11.39 -2.50
CA PRO A 164 -16.05 -11.75 -2.44
C PRO A 164 -16.92 -10.64 -3.05
N GLY A 165 -16.95 -10.54 -4.39
CA GLY A 165 -17.61 -9.48 -5.12
C GLY A 165 -19.08 -9.31 -4.78
N ASP A 166 -19.80 -10.42 -4.57
CA ASP A 166 -21.23 -10.40 -4.25
C ASP A 166 -21.51 -9.85 -2.84
N ASP A 167 -20.61 -10.10 -1.88
CA ASP A 167 -20.74 -9.63 -0.49
C ASP A 167 -20.05 -8.28 -0.25
N THR A 168 -19.25 -7.80 -1.21
CA THR A 168 -18.50 -6.55 -1.05
C THR A 168 -19.43 -5.35 -1.02
N PRO A 169 -19.36 -4.49 0.02
CA PRO A 169 -20.12 -3.26 0.06
C PRO A 169 -19.72 -2.31 -1.06
N ILE A 170 -20.72 -1.79 -1.79
CA ILE A 170 -20.55 -0.75 -2.81
C ILE A 170 -21.36 0.46 -2.37
N VAL A 171 -20.65 1.53 -2.02
CA VAL A 171 -21.27 2.81 -1.63
C VAL A 171 -21.25 3.75 -2.83
N LYS A 172 -22.39 4.34 -3.15
CA LYS A 172 -22.58 5.26 -4.27
C LYS A 172 -22.55 6.71 -3.78
N GLY A 173 -21.85 7.60 -4.50
CA GLY A 173 -21.80 9.00 -4.11
C GLY A 173 -20.97 9.90 -5.02
N SER A 174 -20.74 11.11 -4.56
CA SER A 174 -19.84 12.08 -5.19
C SER A 174 -18.89 12.67 -4.15
N ALA A 175 -17.63 12.32 -4.25
CA ALA A 175 -16.59 12.87 -3.36
C ALA A 175 -16.45 14.39 -3.54
N LEU A 176 -16.59 14.89 -4.79
CA LEU A 176 -16.51 16.33 -5.08
C LEU A 176 -17.63 17.09 -4.38
N LYS A 177 -18.89 16.61 -4.53
CA LYS A 177 -20.04 17.25 -3.87
C LYS A 177 -19.91 17.24 -2.35
N ALA A 178 -19.35 16.17 -1.79
CA ALA A 178 -19.07 16.10 -0.36
C ALA A 178 -18.02 17.14 0.08
N VAL A 179 -16.92 17.31 -0.67
CA VAL A 179 -15.91 18.35 -0.40
C VAL A 179 -16.52 19.75 -0.50
N GLU A 180 -17.24 20.05 -1.60
CA GLU A 180 -17.91 21.36 -1.81
C GLU A 180 -18.86 21.70 -0.65
N ALA A 181 -19.65 20.75 -0.19
CA ALA A 181 -20.56 20.94 0.94
C ALA A 181 -19.80 21.17 2.26
N LEU A 182 -18.73 20.41 2.51
CA LEU A 182 -17.91 20.54 3.71
C LEU A 182 -17.18 21.88 3.76
N GLU A 183 -16.62 22.34 2.65
CA GLU A 183 -15.99 23.66 2.52
C GLU A 183 -17.03 24.79 2.67
N GLY A 184 -18.24 24.56 2.16
CA GLY A 184 -19.39 25.46 2.36
C GLY A 184 -19.94 25.52 3.79
N GLY A 185 -19.39 24.71 4.72
CA GLY A 185 -19.79 24.70 6.13
C GLY A 185 -21.10 23.98 6.41
N CYS A 186 -21.49 22.96 5.60
CA CYS A 186 -22.70 22.16 5.75
C CYS A 186 -22.85 21.55 7.16
N GLY A 187 -24.06 21.13 7.54
CA GLY A 187 -24.28 20.37 8.77
C GLY A 187 -23.73 18.94 8.68
N ILE A 188 -23.65 18.23 9.83
CA ILE A 188 -23.23 16.82 9.85
C ILE A 188 -24.26 15.87 9.20
N ASP A 189 -25.51 16.30 9.10
CA ASP A 189 -26.61 15.53 8.51
C ASP A 189 -26.88 15.92 7.05
N ASP A 190 -25.98 16.69 6.42
CA ASP A 190 -26.16 17.12 5.04
C ASP A 190 -26.14 15.90 4.08
N PRO A 191 -27.14 15.79 3.18
CA PRO A 191 -27.22 14.67 2.24
C PRO A 191 -25.96 14.49 1.36
N ALA A 192 -25.24 15.57 1.05
CA ALA A 192 -24.05 15.51 0.20
C ALA A 192 -22.87 14.75 0.86
N ILE A 193 -22.79 14.76 2.18
CA ILE A 193 -21.72 14.06 2.93
C ILE A 193 -22.14 12.70 3.49
N LYS A 194 -23.41 12.34 3.37
CA LYS A 194 -23.96 11.08 3.88
C LYS A 194 -23.22 9.86 3.34
N CYS A 195 -22.93 9.86 2.02
CA CYS A 195 -22.19 8.78 1.37
C CYS A 195 -20.79 8.54 1.98
N ILE A 196 -20.13 9.58 2.52
CA ILE A 196 -18.84 9.45 3.18
C ILE A 196 -18.99 8.73 4.53
N TYR A 197 -20.02 9.05 5.30
CA TYR A 197 -20.31 8.33 6.55
C TYR A 197 -20.71 6.87 6.28
N GLU A 198 -21.56 6.62 5.28
CA GLU A 198 -21.93 5.26 4.85
C GLU A 198 -20.71 4.44 4.41
N LEU A 199 -19.77 5.07 3.67
CA LEU A 199 -18.52 4.43 3.30
C LEU A 199 -17.70 4.05 4.53
N MET A 200 -17.55 4.95 5.51
CA MET A 200 -16.77 4.67 6.70
C MET A 200 -17.43 3.62 7.61
N ASP A 201 -18.76 3.58 7.66
CA ASP A 201 -19.50 2.52 8.35
C ASP A 201 -19.33 1.17 7.66
N ALA A 202 -19.28 1.13 6.32
CA ALA A 202 -18.97 -0.06 5.55
C ALA A 202 -17.54 -0.54 5.79
N VAL A 203 -16.56 0.39 5.80
CA VAL A 203 -15.15 0.10 6.11
C VAL A 203 -15.01 -0.46 7.53
N ASP A 204 -15.65 0.18 8.53
CA ASP A 204 -15.63 -0.27 9.93
C ASP A 204 -16.20 -1.68 10.13
N SER A 205 -17.19 -2.07 9.32
CA SER A 205 -17.88 -3.34 9.46
C SER A 205 -17.31 -4.46 8.60
N PHE A 206 -16.85 -4.16 7.38
CA PHE A 206 -16.42 -5.17 6.42
C PHE A 206 -14.91 -5.46 6.45
N ILE A 207 -14.07 -4.44 6.68
CA ILE A 207 -12.63 -4.66 6.81
C ILE A 207 -12.33 -5.34 8.14
N PRO A 208 -11.69 -6.53 8.13
CA PRO A 208 -11.42 -7.26 9.37
C PRO A 208 -10.39 -6.52 10.22
N GLU A 209 -10.48 -6.66 11.54
CA GLU A 209 -9.43 -6.19 12.43
C GLU A 209 -8.16 -7.02 12.20
N PRO A 210 -7.03 -6.39 11.88
CA PRO A 210 -5.83 -7.12 11.53
C PRO A 210 -5.20 -7.79 12.75
N LYS A 211 -4.76 -9.04 12.57
CA LYS A 211 -3.93 -9.72 13.54
C LYS A 211 -2.52 -9.13 13.46
N ARG A 212 -1.95 -8.79 14.62
CA ARG A 212 -0.62 -8.16 14.73
C ARG A 212 0.37 -9.12 15.36
N ASP A 213 1.45 -9.43 14.66
CA ASP A 213 2.54 -10.30 15.14
C ASP A 213 3.52 -9.49 16.01
N VAL A 214 3.05 -9.02 17.17
CA VAL A 214 3.83 -8.16 18.07
C VAL A 214 4.93 -8.89 18.83
N ASP A 215 4.81 -10.20 18.99
CA ASP A 215 5.78 -11.04 19.74
C ASP A 215 6.97 -11.51 18.87
N LEU A 216 6.90 -11.32 17.54
CA LEU A 216 7.98 -11.67 16.64
C LEU A 216 9.12 -10.63 16.71
N PRO A 217 10.35 -10.97 16.25
CA PRO A 217 11.44 -10.00 16.14
C PRO A 217 11.03 -8.82 15.24
N PHE A 218 11.33 -7.58 15.70
CA PHE A 218 11.01 -6.36 14.97
C PHE A 218 11.54 -6.38 13.53
N LEU A 219 10.69 -5.97 12.61
CA LEU A 219 11.03 -5.72 11.20
C LEU A 219 10.14 -4.62 10.62
N MET A 220 10.76 -3.63 9.98
CA MET A 220 10.11 -2.52 9.29
C MET A 220 10.80 -2.29 7.93
N PRO A 221 10.12 -2.52 6.80
CA PRO A 221 10.60 -2.10 5.49
C PRO A 221 10.73 -0.57 5.43
N ILE A 222 11.84 -0.07 4.87
CA ILE A 222 12.08 1.37 4.73
C ILE A 222 11.44 1.86 3.43
N GLU A 223 10.58 2.87 3.57
CA GLU A 223 9.86 3.50 2.46
C GLU A 223 10.51 4.79 2.03
N ASP A 224 10.79 5.67 3.00
CA ASP A 224 11.41 6.95 2.78
C ASP A 224 12.50 7.23 3.79
N VAL A 225 13.44 8.07 3.37
CA VAL A 225 14.59 8.49 4.18
C VAL A 225 14.69 10.01 4.17
N PHE A 226 14.57 10.61 5.34
CA PHE A 226 14.65 12.05 5.53
C PHE A 226 15.87 12.43 6.37
N SER A 227 16.46 13.58 6.07
CA SER A 227 17.43 14.21 6.94
C SER A 227 16.76 15.37 7.67
N ILE A 228 16.80 15.36 8.99
CA ILE A 228 16.31 16.46 9.82
C ILE A 228 17.52 17.21 10.39
N GLU A 229 17.66 18.48 10.01
CA GLU A 229 18.75 19.33 10.46
C GLU A 229 18.82 19.37 11.99
N GLY A 230 20.01 19.11 12.55
CA GLY A 230 20.25 19.06 13.99
C GLY A 230 19.70 17.82 14.72
N ARG A 231 18.99 16.91 14.04
CA ARG A 231 18.44 15.67 14.64
C ARG A 231 19.04 14.39 14.07
N GLY A 232 19.30 14.34 12.75
CA GLY A 232 19.87 13.18 12.08
C GLY A 232 18.94 12.59 11.00
N THR A 233 19.14 11.32 10.69
CA THR A 233 18.38 10.59 9.67
C THR A 233 17.14 9.95 10.28
N VAL A 234 16.00 10.15 9.64
CA VAL A 234 14.73 9.51 9.95
C VAL A 234 14.38 8.57 8.80
N VAL A 235 14.05 7.34 9.12
CA VAL A 235 13.50 6.36 8.19
C VAL A 235 12.05 6.13 8.52
N THR A 236 11.19 6.05 7.50
CA THR A 236 9.76 5.78 7.67
C THR A 236 9.39 4.45 7.07
N GLY A 237 8.35 3.84 7.61
CA GLY A 237 7.76 2.62 7.10
C GLY A 237 6.68 2.08 8.03
N ARG A 238 5.96 1.07 7.54
CA ARG A 238 5.05 0.28 8.36
C ARG A 238 5.81 -0.81 9.09
N VAL A 239 5.59 -0.95 10.39
CA VAL A 239 6.10 -2.08 11.16
C VAL A 239 5.42 -3.36 10.68
N GLU A 240 6.17 -4.25 10.01
CA GLU A 240 5.65 -5.51 9.47
C GLU A 240 5.35 -6.48 10.62
N ARG A 241 6.25 -6.56 11.61
CA ARG A 241 6.12 -7.40 12.79
C ARG A 241 6.94 -6.88 13.96
N GLY A 242 6.63 -7.37 15.15
CA GLY A 242 7.37 -7.06 16.38
C GLY A 242 7.05 -5.68 16.93
N ALA A 243 7.93 -5.18 17.76
CA ALA A 243 7.85 -3.88 18.39
C ALA A 243 9.21 -3.23 18.51
N ILE A 244 9.26 -1.88 18.50
CA ILE A 244 10.47 -1.07 18.63
C ILE A 244 10.27 0.03 19.66
N LYS A 245 11.28 0.28 20.48
CA LYS A 245 11.31 1.35 21.49
C LYS A 245 12.49 2.28 21.26
N VAL A 246 12.39 3.46 21.79
CA VAL A 246 13.54 4.37 21.89
C VAL A 246 14.63 3.72 22.74
N GLY A 247 15.85 3.68 22.21
CA GLY A 247 17.01 3.03 22.83
C GLY A 247 17.33 1.63 22.30
N ASP A 248 16.43 1.03 21.51
CA ASP A 248 16.69 -0.29 20.94
C ASP A 248 17.75 -0.24 19.84
N ASP A 249 18.63 -1.24 19.85
CA ASP A 249 19.59 -1.47 18.77
C ASP A 249 18.90 -2.19 17.60
N VAL A 250 19.23 -1.76 16.39
CA VAL A 250 18.68 -2.28 15.15
C VAL A 250 19.76 -2.45 14.08
N GLU A 251 19.47 -3.27 13.08
CA GLU A 251 20.28 -3.42 11.88
C GLU A 251 19.51 -2.90 10.66
N ILE A 252 20.23 -2.22 9.76
CA ILE A 252 19.78 -1.83 8.43
C ILE A 252 20.27 -2.91 7.48
N VAL A 253 19.35 -3.68 6.88
CA VAL A 253 19.65 -4.90 6.13
C VAL A 253 19.15 -4.80 4.68
N GLY A 254 19.96 -5.32 3.75
CA GLY A 254 19.66 -5.38 2.33
C GLY A 254 20.32 -4.27 1.51
N ILE A 255 20.46 -4.49 0.21
CA ILE A 255 21.03 -3.61 -0.82
C ILE A 255 22.49 -3.24 -0.53
N LYS A 256 22.76 -2.62 0.61
CA LYS A 256 24.10 -2.24 1.10
C LYS A 256 24.59 -3.20 2.18
N PRO A 257 25.89 -3.16 2.54
CA PRO A 257 26.38 -3.91 3.68
C PRO A 257 25.58 -3.61 4.95
N THR A 258 25.24 -4.64 5.72
CA THR A 258 24.46 -4.50 6.95
C THR A 258 25.15 -3.54 7.93
N ALA A 259 24.43 -2.54 8.38
CA ALA A 259 24.89 -1.54 9.33
C ALA A 259 24.09 -1.62 10.63
N LYS A 260 24.75 -1.36 11.77
CA LYS A 260 24.13 -1.30 13.09
C LYS A 260 23.91 0.13 13.53
N THR A 261 22.77 0.40 14.15
CA THR A 261 22.46 1.70 14.73
C THR A 261 21.50 1.55 15.92
N THR A 262 21.22 2.66 16.60
CA THR A 262 20.27 2.70 17.72
C THR A 262 19.14 3.67 17.38
N VAL A 263 17.91 3.30 17.69
CA VAL A 263 16.74 4.16 17.55
C VAL A 263 16.71 5.19 18.67
N THR A 264 16.74 6.48 18.34
CA THR A 264 16.73 7.58 19.32
C THR A 264 15.39 8.30 19.43
N GLY A 265 14.46 7.99 18.55
CA GLY A 265 13.10 8.52 18.58
C GLY A 265 12.17 7.70 17.70
N VAL A 266 10.92 7.57 18.13
CA VAL A 266 9.84 6.93 17.36
C VAL A 266 8.68 7.90 17.30
N GLU A 267 8.17 8.17 16.11
CA GLU A 267 7.08 9.11 15.86
C GLU A 267 6.05 8.48 14.91
N MET A 268 4.78 8.81 15.11
CA MET A 268 3.67 8.49 14.21
C MET A 268 2.82 9.76 14.02
N PHE A 269 2.57 10.17 12.77
CA PHE A 269 1.84 11.39 12.46
C PHE A 269 2.34 12.63 13.24
N ARG A 270 3.66 12.81 13.31
CA ARG A 270 4.37 13.88 14.04
C ARG A 270 4.18 13.88 15.56
N LYS A 271 3.51 12.87 16.14
CA LYS A 271 3.37 12.65 17.58
C LYS A 271 4.41 11.65 18.07
N LEU A 272 4.91 11.84 19.29
CA LEU A 272 5.90 10.94 19.88
C LEU A 272 5.23 9.63 20.32
N LEU A 273 5.93 8.52 20.08
CA LEU A 273 5.56 7.20 20.57
C LEU A 273 6.61 6.69 21.57
N ASP A 274 6.16 6.05 22.65
CA ASP A 274 7.05 5.30 23.52
C ASP A 274 7.51 4.00 22.84
N GLN A 275 6.60 3.42 22.02
CA GLN A 275 6.81 2.15 21.33
C GLN A 275 6.01 2.12 20.04
N GLY A 276 6.66 1.77 18.93
CA GLY A 276 6.01 1.36 17.68
C GLY A 276 5.77 -0.14 17.70
N VAL A 277 4.59 -0.59 17.25
CA VAL A 277 4.23 -2.01 17.19
C VAL A 277 3.80 -2.41 15.79
N ALA A 278 3.76 -3.72 15.53
CA ALA A 278 3.28 -4.28 14.26
C ALA A 278 2.00 -3.58 13.79
N GLY A 279 2.00 -3.12 12.56
CA GLY A 279 0.92 -2.36 11.92
C GLY A 279 1.03 -0.84 11.99
N ASP A 280 1.86 -0.26 12.85
CA ASP A 280 2.05 1.19 12.90
C ASP A 280 2.86 1.70 11.72
N ASN A 281 2.47 2.84 11.17
CA ASN A 281 3.29 3.61 10.23
C ASN A 281 4.12 4.62 11.02
N ILE A 282 5.41 4.35 11.18
CA ILE A 282 6.28 5.13 12.06
C ILE A 282 7.48 5.72 11.34
N GLY A 283 8.01 6.78 11.93
CA GLY A 283 9.33 7.30 11.64
C GLY A 283 10.29 6.97 12.79
N CYS A 284 11.40 6.32 12.47
CA CYS A 284 12.47 6.02 13.40
C CYS A 284 13.66 6.96 13.19
N LEU A 285 14.05 7.70 14.22
CA LEU A 285 15.25 8.52 14.23
C LEU A 285 16.46 7.64 14.56
N LEU A 286 17.46 7.61 13.69
CA LEU A 286 18.64 6.75 13.79
C LEU A 286 19.87 7.53 14.27
N ARG A 287 20.63 6.94 15.20
CA ARG A 287 21.84 7.53 15.76
C ARG A 287 23.01 7.40 14.80
N GLY A 288 23.67 8.53 14.48
CA GLY A 288 24.93 8.55 13.74
C GLY A 288 24.87 8.03 12.31
N THR A 289 23.69 7.76 11.79
CA THR A 289 23.45 7.28 10.43
C THR A 289 23.24 8.47 9.50
N LYS A 290 23.97 8.53 8.39
CA LYS A 290 23.77 9.56 7.35
C LYS A 290 22.70 9.11 6.36
N LYS A 291 22.04 10.09 5.70
CA LYS A 291 20.98 9.82 4.72
C LYS A 291 21.49 8.92 3.58
N GLU A 292 22.73 9.12 3.13
CA GLU A 292 23.34 8.39 2.02
C GLU A 292 23.69 6.92 2.37
N GLU A 293 23.70 6.58 3.66
CA GLU A 293 23.97 5.21 4.15
C GLU A 293 22.72 4.34 4.12
N VAL A 294 21.55 4.95 4.02
CA VAL A 294 20.25 4.25 4.04
C VAL A 294 19.49 4.59 2.76
N GLU A 295 18.74 3.62 2.26
CA GLU A 295 17.87 3.84 1.10
C GLU A 295 16.57 3.02 1.19
N ARG A 296 15.57 3.45 0.43
CA ARG A 296 14.31 2.74 0.26
C ARG A 296 14.58 1.32 -0.22
N GLY A 297 13.88 0.36 0.38
CA GLY A 297 13.99 -1.06 0.04
C GLY A 297 14.85 -1.88 0.99
N GLN A 298 15.68 -1.23 1.81
CA GLN A 298 16.28 -1.86 2.96
C GLN A 298 15.22 -2.11 4.05
N VAL A 299 15.54 -2.93 5.03
CA VAL A 299 14.70 -3.10 6.22
C VAL A 299 15.43 -2.68 7.47
N LEU A 300 14.71 -2.11 8.41
CA LEU A 300 15.16 -1.92 9.78
C LEU A 300 14.67 -3.12 10.59
N ALA A 301 15.59 -3.85 11.22
CA ALA A 301 15.26 -5.11 11.87
C ALA A 301 15.99 -5.28 13.21
N LYS A 302 15.45 -6.15 14.08
CA LYS A 302 16.15 -6.58 15.28
C LYS A 302 17.46 -7.25 14.89
N PRO A 303 18.60 -6.95 15.56
CA PRO A 303 19.90 -7.51 15.20
C PRO A 303 19.88 -9.03 15.06
N GLY A 304 20.38 -9.53 13.92
CA GLY A 304 20.49 -10.95 13.63
C GLY A 304 19.17 -11.66 13.30
N SER A 305 18.05 -10.95 13.17
CA SER A 305 16.74 -11.56 12.91
C SER A 305 16.42 -11.79 11.43
N VAL A 306 17.10 -11.10 10.53
CA VAL A 306 16.99 -11.27 9.08
C VAL A 306 18.34 -11.06 8.42
N THR A 307 18.59 -11.75 7.32
CA THR A 307 19.84 -11.67 6.56
C THR A 307 19.57 -11.27 5.11
N PRO A 308 20.55 -10.59 4.46
CA PRO A 308 20.43 -10.25 3.05
C PRO A 308 20.84 -11.46 2.19
N HIS A 309 20.11 -11.69 1.10
CA HIS A 309 20.31 -12.82 0.18
C HIS A 309 20.21 -12.38 -1.27
N THR A 310 20.98 -13.07 -2.14
CA THR A 310 20.96 -12.85 -3.59
C THR A 310 20.37 -14.03 -4.34
N LYS A 311 20.39 -15.25 -3.78
CA LYS A 311 19.94 -16.46 -4.47
C LYS A 311 18.84 -17.17 -3.70
N PHE A 312 17.75 -17.46 -4.38
CA PHE A 312 16.61 -18.15 -3.80
C PHE A 312 15.86 -19.01 -4.82
N LYS A 313 15.05 -19.97 -4.33
CA LYS A 313 13.99 -20.60 -5.12
C LYS A 313 12.65 -19.95 -4.81
N GLY A 314 11.85 -19.74 -5.84
CA GLY A 314 10.50 -19.20 -5.71
C GLY A 314 9.48 -20.10 -6.40
N GLU A 315 8.35 -20.28 -5.75
CA GLU A 315 7.13 -20.82 -6.40
C GLU A 315 6.39 -19.63 -7.00
N ILE A 316 6.11 -19.69 -8.31
CA ILE A 316 5.45 -18.60 -9.03
C ILE A 316 4.23 -19.10 -9.80
N TYR A 317 3.26 -18.21 -9.94
CA TYR A 317 2.20 -18.28 -10.92
C TYR A 317 2.44 -17.23 -12.01
N VAL A 318 2.48 -17.65 -13.26
CA VAL A 318 2.67 -16.77 -14.41
C VAL A 318 1.32 -16.32 -14.93
N LEU A 319 1.04 -15.03 -14.87
CA LEU A 319 -0.24 -14.46 -15.28
C LEU A 319 -0.53 -14.75 -16.76
N SER A 320 -1.75 -15.18 -17.04
CA SER A 320 -2.25 -15.39 -18.40
C SER A 320 -2.44 -14.04 -19.14
N LYS A 321 -2.62 -14.11 -20.46
CA LYS A 321 -2.95 -12.94 -21.27
C LYS A 321 -4.23 -12.24 -20.80
N GLU A 322 -5.24 -13.02 -20.41
CA GLU A 322 -6.55 -12.53 -19.97
C GLU A 322 -6.48 -11.83 -18.61
N GLU A 323 -5.45 -12.16 -17.82
CA GLU A 323 -5.13 -11.50 -16.55
C GLU A 323 -4.22 -10.26 -16.71
N GLY A 324 -3.92 -9.85 -17.94
CA GLY A 324 -3.01 -8.74 -18.22
C GLY A 324 -1.53 -9.11 -18.21
N GLY A 325 -1.21 -10.40 -18.13
CA GLY A 325 0.14 -10.93 -18.12
C GLY A 325 0.79 -11.04 -19.50
N ARG A 326 1.76 -11.94 -19.61
CA ARG A 326 2.51 -12.18 -20.85
C ARG A 326 1.67 -12.89 -21.93
N HIS A 327 2.05 -12.67 -23.17
CA HIS A 327 1.50 -13.40 -24.34
C HIS A 327 2.43 -14.52 -24.83
N LYS A 328 3.68 -14.54 -24.37
CA LYS A 328 4.71 -15.45 -24.84
C LYS A 328 5.36 -16.15 -23.64
N PRO A 329 5.85 -17.39 -23.83
CA PRO A 329 6.62 -18.07 -22.81
C PRO A 329 7.92 -17.33 -22.50
N PHE A 330 8.51 -17.62 -21.36
CA PHE A 330 9.88 -17.25 -21.06
C PHE A 330 10.77 -18.47 -20.85
N PHE A 331 12.06 -18.28 -21.01
CA PHE A 331 13.10 -19.31 -20.98
C PHE A 331 14.07 -19.03 -19.84
N SER A 332 14.97 -19.97 -19.55
CA SER A 332 16.11 -19.71 -18.68
C SER A 332 16.90 -18.49 -19.13
N ASN A 333 17.51 -17.77 -18.20
CA ASN A 333 18.17 -16.47 -18.36
C ASN A 333 17.22 -15.29 -18.63
N TYR A 334 15.92 -15.45 -18.40
CA TYR A 334 14.99 -14.31 -18.38
C TYR A 334 15.34 -13.36 -17.22
N ARG A 335 15.37 -12.04 -17.49
CA ARG A 335 15.84 -11.02 -16.54
C ARG A 335 14.80 -9.93 -16.28
N PRO A 336 13.71 -10.24 -15.57
CA PRO A 336 12.70 -9.25 -15.20
C PRO A 336 13.09 -8.50 -13.92
N GLN A 337 12.19 -7.61 -13.48
CA GLN A 337 12.25 -6.95 -12.18
C GLN A 337 11.42 -7.71 -11.14
N PHE A 338 12.01 -7.94 -9.98
CA PHE A 338 11.40 -8.56 -8.82
C PHE A 338 11.05 -7.47 -7.81
N TYR A 339 9.81 -7.40 -7.41
CA TYR A 339 9.30 -6.44 -6.42
C TYR A 339 9.15 -7.14 -5.08
N PHE A 340 9.93 -6.70 -4.10
CA PHE A 340 9.89 -7.17 -2.72
C PHE A 340 9.57 -5.99 -1.80
N ARG A 341 8.57 -6.09 -0.94
CA ARG A 341 8.22 -5.01 0.01
C ARG A 341 8.23 -3.63 -0.67
N THR A 342 9.23 -2.81 -0.35
CA THR A 342 9.33 -1.42 -0.82
C THR A 342 10.34 -1.21 -1.97
N THR A 343 10.93 -2.29 -2.50
CA THR A 343 11.97 -2.21 -3.56
C THR A 343 11.69 -3.11 -4.76
N ASP A 344 12.36 -2.79 -5.85
CA ASP A 344 12.46 -3.63 -7.04
C ASP A 344 13.93 -3.90 -7.38
N VAL A 345 14.22 -5.12 -7.77
CA VAL A 345 15.56 -5.57 -8.11
C VAL A 345 15.50 -6.46 -9.35
N THR A 346 16.42 -6.25 -10.27
CA THR A 346 16.59 -7.14 -11.42
C THR A 346 17.14 -8.49 -10.96
N GLY A 347 16.53 -9.58 -11.43
CA GLY A 347 17.01 -10.93 -11.16
C GLY A 347 17.02 -11.78 -12.41
N THR A 348 17.92 -12.75 -12.45
CA THR A 348 18.01 -13.73 -13.52
C THR A 348 17.31 -15.01 -13.11
N ILE A 349 16.36 -15.47 -13.91
CA ILE A 349 15.61 -16.71 -13.69
C ILE A 349 16.32 -17.88 -14.36
N THR A 350 16.50 -18.95 -13.60
CA THR A 350 16.92 -20.26 -14.13
C THR A 350 15.78 -21.26 -13.88
N LEU A 351 15.35 -21.91 -14.94
CA LEU A 351 14.32 -22.94 -14.88
C LEU A 351 14.88 -24.26 -14.36
N LYS A 352 14.01 -25.10 -13.80
CA LYS A 352 14.38 -26.45 -13.34
C LYS A 352 14.91 -27.27 -14.51
N GLU A 353 15.85 -28.17 -14.24
CA GLU A 353 16.37 -29.12 -15.24
C GLU A 353 15.24 -29.92 -15.91
N GLY A 354 15.25 -29.97 -17.23
CA GLY A 354 14.22 -30.58 -18.04
C GLY A 354 13.02 -29.67 -18.38
N VAL A 355 12.97 -28.44 -17.89
CA VAL A 355 11.97 -27.44 -18.27
C VAL A 355 12.60 -26.45 -19.25
N GLU A 356 12.17 -26.50 -20.50
CA GLU A 356 12.69 -25.61 -21.54
C GLU A 356 12.09 -24.20 -21.44
N MET A 357 10.80 -24.11 -21.16
CA MET A 357 10.04 -22.85 -21.10
C MET A 357 8.90 -22.93 -20.09
N VAL A 358 8.41 -21.74 -19.70
CA VAL A 358 7.22 -21.57 -18.86
C VAL A 358 6.19 -20.74 -19.61
N MET A 359 4.96 -21.24 -19.66
CA MET A 359 3.85 -20.61 -20.38
C MET A 359 3.07 -19.66 -19.46
N PRO A 360 2.39 -18.64 -20.04
CA PRO A 360 1.36 -17.92 -19.32
C PRO A 360 0.28 -18.88 -18.78
N GLY A 361 -0.11 -18.72 -17.51
CA GLY A 361 -1.05 -19.60 -16.78
C GLY A 361 -0.37 -20.73 -16.00
N ASP A 362 0.94 -20.93 -16.14
CA ASP A 362 1.65 -22.00 -15.44
C ASP A 362 1.97 -21.65 -13.98
N ASN A 363 1.90 -22.70 -13.13
CA ASN A 363 2.54 -22.70 -11.81
C ASN A 363 3.87 -23.44 -11.90
N THR A 364 4.95 -22.82 -11.43
CA THR A 364 6.27 -23.44 -11.50
C THR A 364 7.19 -22.99 -10.38
N THR A 365 8.27 -23.76 -10.17
CA THR A 365 9.38 -23.36 -9.31
C THR A 365 10.53 -22.84 -10.15
N ILE A 366 11.07 -21.69 -9.76
CA ILE A 366 12.21 -21.05 -10.41
C ILE A 366 13.37 -20.88 -9.43
N SER A 367 14.59 -20.89 -9.94
CA SER A 367 15.77 -20.40 -9.21
C SER A 367 16.08 -18.97 -9.69
N VAL A 368 16.35 -18.08 -8.75
CA VAL A 368 16.58 -16.66 -9.03
C VAL A 368 17.91 -16.23 -8.46
N GLU A 369 18.66 -15.46 -9.24
CA GLU A 369 19.86 -14.73 -8.80
C GLU A 369 19.62 -13.23 -9.00
N LEU A 370 19.56 -12.48 -7.90
CA LEU A 370 19.37 -11.04 -7.87
C LEU A 370 20.70 -10.31 -8.08
N ILE A 371 20.66 -9.12 -8.68
CA ILE A 371 21.85 -8.28 -8.90
C ILE A 371 22.38 -7.61 -7.62
N CYS A 372 21.54 -7.51 -6.58
CA CYS A 372 21.95 -7.01 -5.26
C CYS A 372 21.22 -7.80 -4.14
N PRO A 373 21.82 -7.86 -2.94
CA PRO A 373 21.23 -8.59 -1.83
C PRO A 373 19.98 -7.89 -1.29
N ILE A 374 18.97 -8.66 -0.93
CA ILE A 374 17.71 -8.17 -0.31
C ILE A 374 17.50 -8.89 1.01
N ALA A 375 16.99 -8.17 2.02
CA ALA A 375 16.51 -8.78 3.26
C ALA A 375 15.37 -9.75 2.96
N MET A 376 15.65 -11.04 3.09
CA MET A 376 14.78 -12.11 2.60
C MET A 376 14.56 -13.19 3.64
N GLU A 377 13.37 -13.76 3.62
CA GLU A 377 12.99 -14.91 4.44
C GLU A 377 12.13 -15.86 3.62
N LYS A 378 12.09 -17.13 4.03
CA LYS A 378 11.18 -18.11 3.44
C LYS A 378 9.72 -17.65 3.62
N GLY A 379 8.93 -17.74 2.56
CA GLY A 379 7.53 -17.30 2.55
C GLY A 379 7.34 -15.84 2.09
N LEU A 380 8.41 -15.04 1.96
CA LEU A 380 8.31 -13.67 1.47
C LEU A 380 7.68 -13.67 0.08
N ARG A 381 6.62 -12.87 -0.09
CA ARG A 381 5.93 -12.68 -1.38
C ARG A 381 6.69 -11.72 -2.27
N PHE A 382 6.58 -11.93 -3.57
CA PHE A 382 7.12 -11.03 -4.58
C PHE A 382 6.25 -11.00 -5.84
N ALA A 383 6.33 -9.90 -6.57
CA ALA A 383 5.80 -9.78 -7.91
C ALA A 383 6.94 -9.71 -8.92
N ILE A 384 6.71 -10.23 -10.13
CA ILE A 384 7.64 -10.14 -11.27
C ILE A 384 7.00 -9.21 -12.29
N ARG A 385 7.75 -8.20 -12.74
CA ARG A 385 7.27 -7.21 -13.72
C ARG A 385 8.22 -7.06 -14.90
N GLU A 386 7.65 -6.80 -16.06
CA GLU A 386 8.36 -6.50 -17.31
C GLU A 386 7.56 -5.47 -18.12
N GLY A 387 8.24 -4.45 -18.66
CA GLY A 387 7.62 -3.47 -19.55
C GLY A 387 6.42 -2.73 -18.96
N GLY A 388 6.41 -2.50 -17.64
CA GLY A 388 5.31 -1.82 -16.95
C GLY A 388 4.14 -2.73 -16.53
N HIS A 389 4.17 -4.03 -16.85
CA HIS A 389 3.10 -4.98 -16.51
C HIS A 389 3.58 -6.04 -15.51
N THR A 390 2.68 -6.46 -14.62
CA THR A 390 2.92 -7.63 -13.77
C THR A 390 2.76 -8.89 -14.61
N VAL A 391 3.81 -9.72 -14.62
CA VAL A 391 3.85 -10.94 -15.44
C VAL A 391 3.78 -12.22 -14.63
N ALA A 392 4.15 -12.16 -13.36
CA ALA A 392 4.00 -13.29 -12.44
C ALA A 392 3.96 -12.79 -10.98
N SER A 393 3.47 -13.63 -10.10
CA SER A 393 3.57 -13.46 -8.67
C SER A 393 4.05 -14.73 -8.01
N GLY A 394 4.68 -14.62 -6.84
CA GLY A 394 5.21 -15.79 -6.17
C GLY A 394 5.62 -15.54 -4.73
N ARG A 395 6.20 -16.58 -4.16
CA ARG A 395 6.77 -16.56 -2.80
C ARG A 395 8.12 -17.27 -2.76
N VAL A 396 8.99 -16.83 -1.90
CA VAL A 396 10.27 -17.49 -1.63
C VAL A 396 10.00 -18.84 -0.96
N SER A 397 10.39 -19.92 -1.60
CA SER A 397 10.24 -21.28 -1.07
C SER A 397 11.50 -21.76 -0.32
N GLU A 398 12.66 -21.35 -0.79
CA GLU A 398 13.97 -21.73 -0.22
C GLU A 398 15.01 -20.62 -0.48
N ILE A 399 15.83 -20.33 0.50
CA ILE A 399 16.99 -19.43 0.38
C ILE A 399 18.21 -20.28 0.06
N ILE A 400 19.01 -19.88 -0.94
CA ILE A 400 20.21 -20.60 -1.39
C ILE A 400 21.46 -19.89 -0.88
N GLU A 401 21.56 -18.55 -1.07
CA GLU A 401 22.72 -17.73 -0.71
C GLU A 401 22.33 -16.29 -0.42
#